data_9d48de88295aa88c07630ad5618f4e8d
#
_entry.id   9d48de88295aa88c07630ad5618f4e8d
#
_cell.length_a   1.000
_cell.length_b   1.000
_cell.length_c   1.000
_cell.angle_alpha   90.00
_cell.angle_beta   90.00
_cell.angle_gamma   90.00
#
_symmetry.space_group_name_H-M   'P 1'
#
loop_
_entity.id
_entity.type
_entity.pdbx_description
1 polymer ?
#
loop_
_entity_poly.entity_id
_entity_poly.type
_entity_poly.pdbx_seq_one_letter_code
_entity_poly.pdbx_strand_id
1 'polypeptide(L)'
;MLTYAFPVLKQSNYESISAEAFDNIQDLFADILAKGVAKQLKQGLYREYVTQNETLSVMRGKLNMPETISNRIQRKQKLACEFDELSENNLFNQILKITMHYLVRDKGVSNEHKIALNKVMVFFDGVSMLEPSSIEWSRLHYQRNNKNYEMLLNVCYFV
;
A
#
# COMPACT_ATOMS: atom_id res chain seq x y z
N MET A 1 -10.75 1.47 -22.95
CA MET A 1 -10.43 1.47 -21.50
C MET A 1 -9.25 2.37 -21.11
N LEU A 2 -8.22 2.53 -21.92
CA LEU A 2 -7.12 3.48 -21.69
C LEU A 2 -7.55 4.96 -21.64
N THR A 3 -8.67 5.31 -22.25
CA THR A 3 -9.21 6.68 -22.30
C THR A 3 -9.65 7.26 -20.95
N TYR A 4 -9.90 6.43 -19.95
CA TYR A 4 -10.26 6.89 -18.59
C TYR A 4 -9.04 7.22 -17.72
N ALA A 5 -7.90 6.57 -17.93
CA ALA A 5 -6.68 6.85 -17.18
C ALA A 5 -5.99 8.16 -17.65
N PHE A 6 -6.15 8.50 -18.92
CA PHE A 6 -5.51 9.66 -19.57
C PHE A 6 -5.89 11.03 -18.96
N PRO A 7 -7.17 11.33 -18.64
CA PRO A 7 -7.52 12.61 -18.02
C PRO A 7 -6.98 12.77 -16.61
N VAL A 8 -6.90 11.67 -15.85
CA VAL A 8 -6.38 11.67 -14.47
C VAL A 8 -4.87 11.88 -14.45
N LEU A 9 -4.16 11.31 -15.44
CA LEU A 9 -2.73 11.53 -15.64
C LEU A 9 -2.42 13.00 -15.97
N LYS A 10 -3.24 13.66 -16.80
CA LYS A 10 -3.09 15.10 -17.13
C LYS A 10 -3.27 16.02 -15.93
N GLN A 11 -4.19 15.69 -15.01
CA GLN A 11 -4.44 16.53 -13.83
C GLN A 11 -3.33 16.47 -12.76
N SER A 12 -2.41 15.50 -12.83
CA SER A 12 -1.41 15.23 -11.79
C SER A 12 0.02 15.64 -12.16
N ASN A 13 0.26 16.47 -13.21
CA ASN A 13 1.59 16.88 -13.66
C ASN A 13 2.54 15.71 -14.06
N TYR A 14 2.01 14.62 -14.61
CA TYR A 14 2.78 13.54 -15.22
C TYR A 14 3.11 13.83 -16.70
N GLU A 15 3.26 15.09 -17.08
CA GLU A 15 3.57 15.54 -18.46
C GLU A 15 4.89 14.94 -18.98
N SER A 16 5.79 14.53 -18.06
CA SER A 16 7.05 13.89 -18.46
C SER A 16 6.91 12.45 -18.97
N ILE A 17 5.78 11.78 -18.72
CA ILE A 17 5.55 10.39 -19.14
C ILE A 17 5.19 10.31 -20.63
N SER A 18 4.62 11.36 -21.20
CA SER A 18 4.12 11.36 -22.58
C SER A 18 5.21 11.42 -23.65
N ALA A 19 6.47 11.62 -23.28
CA ALA A 19 7.58 11.77 -24.21
C ALA A 19 8.44 10.49 -24.40
N GLU A 20 8.24 9.47 -23.56
CA GLU A 20 9.00 8.23 -23.63
C GLU A 20 8.25 7.17 -24.45
N ALA A 21 8.95 6.49 -25.37
CA ALA A 21 8.41 5.34 -26.08
C ALA A 21 8.51 4.11 -25.16
N PHE A 22 7.37 3.57 -24.75
CA PHE A 22 7.31 2.34 -23.97
C PHE A 22 7.13 1.14 -24.90
N ASP A 23 7.97 0.14 -24.75
CA ASP A 23 7.91 -1.09 -25.54
C ASP A 23 6.69 -1.94 -25.19
N ASN A 24 6.19 -1.80 -23.94
CA ASN A 24 4.98 -2.47 -23.52
C ASN A 24 4.27 -1.75 -22.36
N ILE A 25 3.03 -2.15 -22.09
CA ILE A 25 2.15 -1.51 -21.10
C ILE A 25 2.63 -1.74 -19.66
N GLN A 26 3.32 -2.86 -19.37
CA GLN A 26 3.85 -3.14 -18.03
C GLN A 26 4.99 -2.19 -17.70
N ASP A 27 5.81 -1.85 -18.69
CA ASP A 27 6.90 -0.89 -18.52
C ASP A 27 6.37 0.52 -18.24
N LEU A 28 5.31 0.93 -18.95
CA LEU A 28 4.58 2.17 -18.66
C LEU A 28 4.02 2.19 -17.21
N PHE A 29 3.38 1.10 -16.78
CA PHE A 29 2.85 1.02 -15.41
C PHE A 29 3.95 1.07 -14.37
N ALA A 30 5.08 0.43 -14.64
CA ALA A 30 6.25 0.48 -13.76
C ALA A 30 6.80 1.91 -13.59
N ASP A 31 6.90 2.67 -14.68
CA ASP A 31 7.34 4.07 -14.63
C ASP A 31 6.35 4.95 -13.86
N ILE A 32 5.05 4.84 -14.15
CA ILE A 32 3.99 5.59 -13.45
C ILE A 32 4.05 5.30 -11.95
N LEU A 33 4.15 4.04 -11.56
CA LEU A 33 4.20 3.65 -10.15
C LEU A 33 5.49 4.12 -9.49
N ALA A 34 6.65 3.95 -10.13
CA ALA A 34 7.93 4.40 -9.58
C ALA A 34 7.93 5.92 -9.32
N LYS A 35 7.52 6.72 -10.31
CA LYS A 35 7.45 8.18 -10.19
C LYS A 35 6.37 8.63 -9.20
N GLY A 36 5.20 8.02 -9.25
CA GLY A 36 4.06 8.35 -8.40
C GLY A 36 4.31 8.03 -6.92
N VAL A 37 4.84 6.85 -6.65
CA VAL A 37 5.21 6.44 -5.28
C VAL A 37 6.37 7.29 -4.77
N ALA A 38 7.40 7.57 -5.58
CA ALA A 38 8.49 8.46 -5.19
C ALA A 38 7.99 9.88 -4.83
N LYS A 39 7.00 10.39 -5.55
CA LYS A 39 6.36 11.68 -5.21
C LYS A 39 5.60 11.58 -3.88
N GLN A 40 4.86 10.48 -3.67
CA GLN A 40 4.12 10.25 -2.43
C GLN A 40 5.06 10.14 -1.22
N LEU A 41 6.19 9.45 -1.37
CA LEU A 41 7.19 9.29 -0.30
C LEU A 41 7.75 10.61 0.22
N LYS A 42 7.78 11.67 -0.60
CA LYS A 42 8.17 13.03 -0.14
C LYS A 42 7.20 13.61 0.90
N GLN A 43 5.95 13.15 0.89
CA GLN A 43 4.91 13.50 1.87
C GLN A 43 4.77 12.45 2.99
N GLY A 44 5.48 11.33 2.86
CA GLY A 44 5.34 10.14 3.68
C GLY A 44 4.30 9.16 3.14
N LEU A 45 4.37 7.91 3.58
CA LEU A 45 3.33 6.92 3.29
C LEU A 45 2.01 7.29 3.98
N TYR A 46 0.90 6.99 3.32
CA TYR A 46 -0.43 7.15 3.91
C TYR A 46 -0.56 6.30 5.16
N ARG A 47 -1.07 6.91 6.22
CA ARG A 47 -1.33 6.24 7.48
C ARG A 47 -2.81 6.21 7.77
N GLU A 48 -3.26 5.09 8.27
CA GLU A 48 -4.63 4.86 8.66
C GLU A 48 -4.68 4.26 10.06
N TYR A 49 -5.75 4.55 10.81
CA TYR A 49 -5.97 3.88 12.09
C TYR A 49 -6.37 2.43 11.84
N VAL A 50 -5.53 1.52 12.30
CA VAL A 50 -5.73 0.08 12.21
C VAL A 50 -5.92 -0.46 13.61
N THR A 51 -7.00 -1.20 13.83
CA THR A 51 -7.25 -1.85 15.10
C THR A 51 -6.24 -2.98 15.31
N GLN A 52 -5.47 -2.86 16.40
CA GLN A 52 -4.50 -3.85 16.84
C GLN A 52 -5.08 -4.66 17.99
N ASN A 53 -4.83 -5.98 17.96
CA ASN A 53 -5.17 -6.89 19.05
C ASN A 53 -3.86 -7.48 19.59
N GLU A 54 -3.45 -7.03 20.77
CA GLU A 54 -2.19 -7.46 21.37
C GLU A 54 -2.35 -7.87 22.81
N THR A 55 -1.48 -8.80 23.24
CA THR A 55 -1.41 -9.26 24.62
C THR A 55 -0.27 -8.53 25.34
N LEU A 56 -0.63 -7.54 26.14
CA LEU A 56 0.27 -6.59 26.78
C LEU A 56 0.36 -6.79 28.30
N SER A 57 1.44 -6.32 28.91
CA SER A 57 1.61 -6.30 30.36
C SER A 57 0.89 -5.13 31.04
N VAL A 58 0.58 -4.09 30.26
CA VAL A 58 -0.12 -2.87 30.70
C VAL A 58 -1.35 -2.68 29.81
N MET A 59 -2.44 -2.20 30.40
CA MET A 59 -3.68 -1.94 29.67
C MET A 59 -3.47 -0.82 28.65
N ARG A 60 -3.89 -1.08 27.41
CA ARG A 60 -3.93 -0.10 26.32
C ARG A 60 -5.24 -0.24 25.57
N GLY A 61 -5.96 0.86 25.38
CA GLY A 61 -7.24 0.84 24.68
C GLY A 61 -8.33 0.07 25.44
N LYS A 62 -9.04 -0.79 24.73
CA LYS A 62 -10.15 -1.59 25.24
C LYS A 62 -9.68 -2.99 25.63
N LEU A 63 -10.13 -3.48 26.78
CA LEU A 63 -9.80 -4.82 27.25
C LEU A 63 -10.69 -5.87 26.59
N ASN A 64 -10.08 -6.87 25.98
CA ASN A 64 -10.75 -8.08 25.52
C ASN A 64 -10.88 -9.05 26.70
N MET A 65 -12.03 -9.03 27.38
CA MET A 65 -12.26 -9.80 28.61
C MET A 65 -12.15 -11.32 28.40
N PRO A 66 -12.80 -11.91 27.37
CA PRO A 66 -12.72 -13.36 27.14
C PRO A 66 -11.27 -13.85 26.99
N GLU A 67 -10.49 -13.16 26.19
CA GLU A 67 -9.09 -13.54 25.94
C GLU A 67 -8.19 -13.27 27.16
N THR A 68 -8.44 -12.19 27.89
CA THR A 68 -7.74 -11.88 29.14
C THR A 68 -7.99 -12.96 30.19
N ILE A 69 -9.22 -13.44 30.33
CA ILE A 69 -9.56 -14.55 31.24
C ILE A 69 -8.84 -15.82 30.80
N SER A 70 -8.83 -16.14 29.51
CA SER A 70 -8.08 -17.27 28.97
C SER A 70 -6.59 -17.20 29.30
N ASN A 71 -5.98 -16.02 29.13
CA ASN A 71 -4.58 -15.78 29.51
C ASN A 71 -4.33 -15.99 31.00
N ARG A 72 -5.27 -15.57 31.86
CA ARG A 72 -5.21 -15.81 33.32
C ARG A 72 -5.26 -17.30 33.66
N ILE A 73 -6.18 -18.03 33.05
CA ILE A 73 -6.28 -19.49 33.22
C ILE A 73 -4.97 -20.18 32.81
N GLN A 74 -4.32 -19.70 31.75
CA GLN A 74 -3.03 -20.18 31.28
C GLN A 74 -1.84 -19.67 32.12
N ARG A 75 -2.11 -18.99 33.25
CA ARG A 75 -1.09 -18.36 34.11
C ARG A 75 -0.21 -17.30 33.44
N LYS A 76 -0.66 -16.73 32.33
CA LYS A 76 -0.02 -15.60 31.68
C LYS A 76 -0.50 -14.31 32.36
N GLN A 77 0.42 -13.55 32.94
CA GLN A 77 0.11 -12.24 33.58
C GLN A 77 0.06 -11.13 32.52
N LYS A 78 -0.81 -11.32 31.50
CA LYS A 78 -0.94 -10.39 30.37
C LYS A 78 -2.41 -10.12 30.08
N LEU A 79 -2.69 -8.91 29.59
CA LEU A 79 -3.99 -8.40 29.23
C LEU A 79 -4.14 -8.44 27.73
N ALA A 80 -5.22 -8.99 27.21
CA ALA A 80 -5.56 -8.88 25.80
C ALA A 80 -6.22 -7.51 25.57
N CYS A 81 -5.58 -6.67 24.78
CA CYS A 81 -5.98 -5.30 24.53
C CYS A 81 -6.30 -5.09 23.04
N GLU A 82 -7.36 -4.35 22.78
CA GLU A 82 -7.76 -3.86 21.46
C GLU A 82 -7.60 -2.33 21.45
N PHE A 83 -6.81 -1.80 20.52
CA PHE A 83 -6.56 -0.38 20.39
C PHE A 83 -6.28 0.01 18.95
N ASP A 84 -6.61 1.25 18.60
CA ASP A 84 -6.32 1.78 17.28
C ASP A 84 -4.93 2.41 17.26
N GLU A 85 -4.14 2.05 16.26
CA GLU A 85 -2.81 2.60 16.03
C GLU A 85 -2.69 3.15 14.61
N LEU A 86 -2.06 4.32 14.49
CA LEU A 86 -1.81 4.94 13.20
C LEU A 86 -0.69 4.18 12.48
N SER A 87 -1.04 3.41 11.46
CA SER A 87 -0.14 2.48 10.79
C SER A 87 0.01 2.77 9.30
N GLU A 88 1.21 2.60 8.79
CA GLU A 88 1.50 2.54 7.35
C GLU A 88 1.14 1.17 6.76
N ASN A 89 0.97 0.15 7.59
CA ASN A 89 0.55 -1.18 7.18
C ASN A 89 -0.97 -1.23 6.97
N ASN A 90 -1.43 -0.54 5.95
CA ASN A 90 -2.84 -0.46 5.54
C ASN A 90 -3.03 -0.99 4.12
N LEU A 91 -4.30 -1.21 3.74
CA LEU A 91 -4.65 -1.82 2.46
C LEU A 91 -4.08 -1.05 1.25
N PHE A 92 -4.04 0.29 1.30
CA PHE A 92 -3.50 1.13 0.22
C PHE A 92 -2.03 0.82 -0.05
N ASN A 93 -1.21 0.84 0.99
CA ASN A 93 0.22 0.60 0.88
C ASN A 93 0.53 -0.88 0.57
N GLN A 94 -0.28 -1.81 1.08
CA GLN A 94 -0.14 -3.23 0.80
C GLN A 94 -0.38 -3.54 -0.68
N ILE A 95 -1.40 -2.93 -1.31
CA ILE A 95 -1.67 -3.08 -2.74
C ILE A 95 -0.51 -2.50 -3.57
N LEU A 96 -0.02 -1.31 -3.22
CA LEU A 96 1.15 -0.74 -3.91
C LEU A 96 2.37 -1.66 -3.82
N LYS A 97 2.65 -2.19 -2.63
CA LYS A 97 3.80 -3.08 -2.41
C LYS A 97 3.73 -4.33 -3.27
N ILE A 98 2.58 -5.03 -3.27
CA ILE A 98 2.44 -6.26 -4.03
C ILE A 98 2.53 -6.00 -5.54
N THR A 99 1.90 -4.93 -6.05
CA THR A 99 1.95 -4.58 -7.47
C THR A 99 3.37 -4.24 -7.92
N MET A 100 4.09 -3.43 -7.16
CA MET A 100 5.50 -3.14 -7.47
C MET A 100 6.36 -4.41 -7.48
N HIS A 101 6.11 -5.33 -6.54
CA HIS A 101 6.81 -6.61 -6.48
C HIS A 101 6.55 -7.49 -7.70
N TYR A 102 5.31 -7.48 -8.25
CA TYR A 102 5.00 -8.16 -9.51
C TYR A 102 5.73 -7.54 -10.68
N LEU A 103 5.67 -6.21 -10.82
CA LEU A 103 6.33 -5.51 -11.93
C LEU A 103 7.85 -5.69 -11.94
N VAL A 104 8.50 -5.74 -10.78
CA VAL A 104 9.94 -6.03 -10.68
C VAL A 104 10.29 -7.42 -11.24
N ARG A 105 9.38 -8.38 -11.14
CA ARG A 105 9.58 -9.76 -11.63
C ARG A 105 9.14 -9.95 -13.08
N ASP A 106 8.35 -9.02 -13.61
CA ASP A 106 7.86 -9.11 -14.99
C ASP A 106 9.01 -8.93 -15.98
N LYS A 107 9.03 -9.77 -17.02
CA LYS A 107 10.05 -9.71 -18.08
C LYS A 107 9.86 -8.54 -19.03
N GLY A 108 8.64 -8.03 -19.13
CA GLY A 108 8.29 -6.89 -19.98
C GLY A 108 8.69 -5.53 -19.40
N VAL A 109 9.14 -5.48 -18.15
CA VAL A 109 9.59 -4.25 -17.51
C VAL A 109 11.10 -4.08 -17.72
N SER A 110 11.53 -2.90 -18.14
CA SER A 110 12.94 -2.55 -18.33
C SER A 110 13.73 -2.57 -17.02
N ASN A 111 15.03 -2.82 -17.12
CA ASN A 111 15.91 -2.84 -15.95
C ASN A 111 15.95 -1.49 -15.24
N GLU A 112 15.82 -0.40 -15.96
CA GLU A 112 15.80 0.95 -15.41
C GLU A 112 14.60 1.14 -14.47
N HIS A 113 13.39 0.79 -14.93
CA HIS A 113 12.18 0.89 -14.13
C HIS A 113 12.17 -0.11 -12.96
N LYS A 114 12.74 -1.31 -13.13
CA LYS A 114 12.95 -2.25 -12.00
C LYS A 114 13.84 -1.67 -10.91
N ILE A 115 14.92 -1.00 -11.28
CA ILE A 115 15.80 -0.33 -10.31
C ILE A 115 15.06 0.81 -9.60
N ALA A 116 14.27 1.61 -10.34
CA ALA A 116 13.47 2.68 -9.77
C ALA A 116 12.43 2.16 -8.78
N LEU A 117 11.70 1.08 -9.13
CA LEU A 117 10.74 0.41 -8.25
C LEU A 117 11.42 -0.14 -6.98
N ASN A 118 12.56 -0.82 -7.12
CA ASN A 118 13.29 -1.35 -5.97
C ASN A 118 13.75 -0.25 -5.01
N LYS A 119 14.15 0.92 -5.51
CA LYS A 119 14.51 2.07 -4.66
C LYS A 119 13.34 2.55 -3.79
N VAL A 120 12.13 2.61 -4.33
CA VAL A 120 10.96 3.05 -3.56
C VAL A 120 10.41 1.94 -2.67
N MET A 121 10.56 0.67 -3.04
CA MET A 121 10.12 -0.47 -2.23
C MET A 121 10.81 -0.57 -0.87
N VAL A 122 12.02 -0.07 -0.72
CA VAL A 122 12.74 -0.04 0.57
C VAL A 122 11.92 0.67 1.66
N PHE A 123 11.14 1.67 1.29
CA PHE A 123 10.30 2.42 2.24
C PHE A 123 9.05 1.67 2.69
N PHE A 124 8.75 0.53 2.07
CA PHE A 124 7.61 -0.32 2.42
C PHE A 124 7.99 -1.51 3.30
N ASP A 125 9.13 -1.45 3.98
CA ASP A 125 9.61 -2.56 4.81
C ASP A 125 8.61 -2.93 5.91
N GLY A 126 8.02 -1.94 6.58
CA GLY A 126 6.98 -2.12 7.59
C GLY A 126 5.58 -2.49 7.05
N VAL A 127 5.41 -2.62 5.74
CA VAL A 127 4.12 -2.96 5.11
C VAL A 127 4.10 -4.45 4.80
N SER A 128 3.03 -5.14 5.21
CA SER A 128 2.85 -6.58 4.95
C SER A 128 2.55 -6.85 3.48
N MET A 129 2.95 -8.03 2.99
CA MET A 129 2.55 -8.51 1.67
C MET A 129 1.15 -9.10 1.75
N LEU A 130 0.31 -8.78 0.77
CA LEU A 130 -1.01 -9.37 0.58
C LEU A 130 -0.95 -10.47 -0.49
N GLU A 131 -1.88 -11.44 -0.37
CA GLU A 131 -2.21 -12.31 -1.49
C GLU A 131 -3.11 -11.53 -2.47
N PRO A 132 -2.79 -11.51 -3.80
CA PRO A 132 -3.59 -10.76 -4.78
C PRO A 132 -5.07 -11.11 -4.78
N SER A 133 -5.39 -12.40 -4.57
CA SER A 133 -6.76 -12.91 -4.48
C SER A 133 -7.55 -12.41 -3.27
N SER A 134 -6.86 -11.90 -2.24
CA SER A 134 -7.47 -11.39 -1.02
C SER A 134 -7.74 -9.88 -1.04
N ILE A 135 -7.43 -9.20 -2.16
CA ILE A 135 -7.62 -7.76 -2.27
C ILE A 135 -9.11 -7.41 -2.41
N GLU A 136 -9.66 -6.83 -1.38
CA GLU A 136 -11.03 -6.32 -1.37
C GLU A 136 -11.06 -4.86 -1.89
N TRP A 137 -11.12 -4.68 -3.20
CA TRP A 137 -11.14 -3.36 -3.84
C TRP A 137 -12.31 -2.48 -3.40
N SER A 138 -13.43 -3.07 -2.99
CA SER A 138 -14.61 -2.36 -2.48
C SER A 138 -14.38 -1.65 -1.14
N ARG A 139 -13.34 -2.02 -0.41
CA ARG A 139 -12.96 -1.39 0.87
C ARG A 139 -12.13 -0.13 0.71
N LEU A 140 -11.68 0.18 -0.52
CA LEU A 140 -10.91 1.39 -0.79
C LEU A 140 -11.84 2.61 -0.80
N HIS A 141 -11.74 3.43 0.24
CA HIS A 141 -12.48 4.68 0.33
C HIS A 141 -11.52 5.86 0.19
N TYR A 142 -11.70 6.60 -0.91
CA TYR A 142 -10.86 7.77 -1.20
C TYR A 142 -11.43 9.01 -0.52
N GLN A 143 -10.59 9.66 0.27
CA GLN A 143 -10.87 10.91 0.96
C GLN A 143 -9.90 11.99 0.48
N ARG A 144 -10.08 13.22 0.95
CA ARG A 144 -9.21 14.33 0.58
C ARG A 144 -7.72 14.05 0.84
N ASN A 145 -7.42 13.34 1.92
CA ASN A 145 -6.04 13.07 2.37
C ASN A 145 -5.35 11.94 1.58
N ASN A 146 -6.09 11.05 0.95
CA ASN A 146 -5.56 9.91 0.21
C ASN A 146 -5.93 9.93 -1.28
N LYS A 147 -6.48 11.03 -1.78
CA LYS A 147 -6.90 11.15 -3.18
C LYS A 147 -5.76 10.91 -4.19
N ASN A 148 -4.53 11.23 -3.80
CA ASN A 148 -3.36 10.99 -4.64
C ASN A 148 -3.11 9.48 -4.88
N TYR A 149 -3.57 8.62 -3.96
CA TYR A 149 -3.50 7.17 -4.10
C TYR A 149 -4.49 6.61 -5.12
N GLU A 150 -5.61 7.29 -5.37
CA GLU A 150 -6.65 6.81 -6.29
C GLU A 150 -6.08 6.48 -7.66
N MET A 151 -5.24 7.37 -8.22
CA MET A 151 -4.60 7.14 -9.51
C MET A 151 -3.63 5.94 -9.45
N LEU A 152 -2.79 5.88 -8.41
CA LEU A 152 -1.81 4.81 -8.27
C LEU A 152 -2.49 3.45 -8.11
N LEU A 153 -3.56 3.38 -7.33
CA LEU A 153 -4.32 2.15 -7.12
C LEU A 153 -5.13 1.74 -8.35
N ASN A 154 -5.60 2.71 -9.15
CA ASN A 154 -6.20 2.41 -10.45
C ASN A 154 -5.19 1.75 -11.39
N VAL A 155 -3.92 2.19 -11.39
CA VAL A 155 -2.85 1.50 -12.13
C VAL A 155 -2.63 0.10 -11.58
N CYS A 156 -2.59 -0.07 -10.25
CA CYS A 156 -2.45 -1.39 -9.61
C CYS A 156 -3.57 -2.36 -9.98
N TYR A 157 -4.79 -1.87 -10.19
CA TYR A 157 -5.93 -2.69 -10.60
C TYR A 157 -5.77 -3.29 -12.01
N PHE A 158 -4.99 -2.65 -12.88
CA PHE A 158 -4.74 -3.10 -14.26
C PHE A 158 -3.50 -4.00 -14.41
N VAL A 159 -2.66 -4.08 -13.41
CA VAL A 159 -1.49 -4.95 -13.34
C VAL A 159 -1.86 -6.34 -12.85
#